data_39b4aa49fdc1957702649e7598ac7bd5
#
_entry.id   39b4aa49fdc1957702649e7598ac7bd5
#
_cell.length_a   1.000
_cell.length_b   1.000
_cell.length_c   1.000
_cell.angle_alpha   90.00
_cell.angle_beta   90.00
_cell.angle_gamma   90.00
#
_symmetry.space_group_name_H-M   'P 1'
#
loop_
_entity.id
_entity.type
_entity.pdbx_description
1 polymer ?
#
loop_
_entity_poly.entity_id
_entity_poly.type
_entity_poly.pdbx_seq_one_letter_code
_entity_poly.pdbx_strand_id
1 'polypeptide(L)'
;MTVPYFYKNSNSRFLSIEGEDSNEFLQNLITNDINQCSKDNFLYSCLLTPQGKFLSDFFIFKEDEKYLLETHSFFYEKLLKKLNLYKLRSKVNIKEVYNLHSYSVFGDLQKDQDTLIFNIDPR
;
A
#
# COMPACT_ATOMS: atom_id res chain seq x y z
N MET A 1 28.10 -15.96 -4.69
CA MET A 1 27.40 -14.66 -4.68
C MET A 1 26.27 -14.73 -5.69
N THR A 2 25.04 -14.56 -5.23
CA THR A 2 23.86 -14.55 -6.11
C THR A 2 23.71 -13.16 -6.71
N VAL A 3 23.65 -13.07 -8.03
CA VAL A 3 23.38 -11.79 -8.70
C VAL A 3 21.91 -11.49 -8.51
N PRO A 4 21.53 -10.35 -7.89
CA PRO A 4 20.12 -9.99 -7.75
C PRO A 4 19.53 -9.66 -9.12
N TYR A 5 18.27 -10.02 -9.31
CA TYR A 5 17.54 -9.60 -10.48
C TYR A 5 16.21 -8.98 -10.08
N PHE A 6 15.73 -8.09 -10.94
CA PHE A 6 14.58 -7.25 -10.69
C PHE A 6 13.43 -7.65 -11.61
N TYR A 7 12.25 -7.67 -11.02
CA TYR A 7 11.02 -7.87 -11.79
C TYR A 7 10.12 -6.66 -11.58
N LYS A 8 9.79 -5.96 -12.65
CA LYS A 8 8.88 -4.82 -12.59
C LYS A 8 7.45 -5.31 -12.47
N ASN A 9 6.75 -4.81 -11.46
CA ASN A 9 5.34 -5.09 -11.24
C ASN A 9 4.50 -4.15 -12.12
N SER A 10 4.39 -4.48 -13.40
CA SER A 10 3.79 -3.59 -14.41
C SER A 10 2.30 -3.38 -14.26
N ASN A 11 1.62 -4.22 -13.48
CA ASN A 11 0.18 -4.09 -13.23
C ASN A 11 -0.13 -3.42 -11.89
N SER A 12 0.87 -2.86 -11.23
CA SER A 12 0.67 -2.16 -9.96
C SER A 12 0.17 -0.74 -10.19
N ARG A 13 -0.79 -0.32 -9.39
CA ARG A 13 -1.29 1.05 -9.31
C ARG A 13 -1.20 1.52 -7.87
N PHE A 14 -1.03 2.81 -7.71
CA PHE A 14 -0.75 3.41 -6.40
C PHE A 14 -1.74 4.51 -6.09
N LEU A 15 -2.08 4.60 -4.81
CA LEU A 15 -2.79 5.76 -4.29
C LEU A 15 -2.22 6.13 -2.92
N SER A 16 -2.33 7.41 -2.56
CA SER A 16 -1.87 7.89 -1.27
C SER A 16 -3.06 8.26 -0.39
N ILE A 17 -2.89 8.06 0.91
CA ILE A 17 -3.86 8.44 1.92
C ILE A 17 -3.12 9.26 2.98
N GLU A 18 -3.53 10.52 3.15
CA GLU A 18 -2.93 11.42 4.12
C GLU A 18 -4.01 12.21 4.84
N GLY A 19 -3.66 12.81 5.95
CA GLY A 19 -4.59 13.57 6.78
C GLY A 19 -4.60 13.09 8.21
N GLU A 20 -5.14 13.89 9.11
CA GLU A 20 -5.09 13.61 10.54
C GLU A 20 -5.83 12.33 10.93
N ASP A 21 -6.84 11.94 10.16
CA ASP A 21 -7.63 10.74 10.44
C ASP A 21 -7.16 9.51 9.64
N SER A 22 -6.05 9.59 8.91
CA SER A 22 -5.63 8.52 8.00
C SER A 22 -5.35 7.20 8.70
N ASN A 23 -4.72 7.23 9.87
CA ASN A 23 -4.44 6.02 10.66
C ASN A 23 -5.74 5.34 11.09
N GLU A 24 -6.64 6.09 11.71
CA GLU A 24 -7.92 5.56 12.18
C GLU A 24 -8.78 5.08 11.01
N PHE A 25 -8.81 5.83 9.94
CA PHE A 25 -9.55 5.49 8.73
C PHE A 25 -9.12 4.13 8.18
N LEU A 26 -7.82 3.94 8.01
CA LEU A 26 -7.27 2.67 7.52
C LEU A 26 -7.50 1.54 8.52
N GLN A 27 -7.27 1.78 9.81
CA GLN A 27 -7.44 0.75 10.83
C GLN A 27 -8.87 0.19 10.84
N ASN A 28 -9.86 1.03 10.59
CA ASN A 28 -11.25 0.61 10.56
C ASN A 28 -11.64 -0.19 9.32
N LEU A 29 -10.83 -0.14 8.26
CA LEU A 29 -11.18 -0.74 6.97
C LEU A 29 -10.35 -1.97 6.63
N ILE A 30 -9.09 -2.01 7.04
CA ILE A 30 -8.15 -3.06 6.60
C ILE A 30 -8.24 -4.30 7.49
N THR A 31 -7.75 -5.42 6.96
CA THR A 31 -7.75 -6.70 7.68
C THR A 31 -6.47 -6.94 8.49
N ASN A 32 -5.65 -5.91 8.65
CA ASN A 32 -4.39 -5.98 9.39
C ASN A 32 -4.31 -4.81 10.36
N ASP A 33 -3.28 -4.77 11.20
CA ASP A 33 -3.06 -3.70 12.16
C ASP A 33 -2.18 -2.61 11.53
N ILE A 34 -2.77 -1.44 11.29
CA ILE A 34 -2.06 -0.33 10.66
C ILE A 34 -0.87 0.15 11.52
N ASN A 35 -0.90 -0.07 12.81
CA ASN A 35 0.18 0.32 13.71
C ASN A 35 1.45 -0.50 13.50
N GLN A 36 1.36 -1.63 12.80
CA GLN A 36 2.52 -2.42 12.38
C GLN A 36 3.20 -1.85 11.14
N CYS A 37 2.58 -0.87 10.50
CA CYS A 37 3.14 -0.21 9.31
C CYS A 37 4.09 0.90 9.76
N SER A 38 5.33 0.83 9.31
CA SER A 38 6.34 1.83 9.61
C SER A 38 7.17 2.10 8.36
N LYS A 39 8.09 3.06 8.46
CA LYS A 39 9.00 3.39 7.36
C LYS A 39 9.74 2.16 6.83
N ASP A 40 10.10 1.23 7.72
CA ASP A 40 10.90 0.06 7.37
C ASP A 40 10.09 -1.25 7.33
N ASN A 41 8.78 -1.17 7.53
CA ASN A 41 7.94 -2.36 7.61
C ASN A 41 6.59 -2.09 6.93
N PHE A 42 6.44 -2.55 5.70
CA PHE A 42 5.17 -2.43 4.99
C PHE A 42 4.25 -3.60 5.34
N LEU A 43 2.96 -3.43 5.09
CA LEU A 43 1.94 -4.42 5.40
C LEU A 43 1.31 -4.96 4.12
N TYR A 44 0.84 -6.20 4.21
CA TYR A 44 -0.11 -6.75 3.25
C TYR A 44 -1.48 -6.83 3.92
N SER A 45 -2.52 -6.37 3.23
CA SER A 45 -3.86 -6.35 3.79
C SER A 45 -4.91 -6.43 2.71
N CYS A 46 -6.16 -6.58 3.14
CA CYS A 46 -7.32 -6.65 2.24
C CYS A 46 -8.39 -5.68 2.68
N LEU A 47 -9.25 -5.32 1.74
CA LEU A 47 -10.52 -4.67 1.99
C LEU A 47 -11.64 -5.68 1.71
N LEU A 48 -12.56 -5.80 2.66
CA LEU A 48 -13.70 -6.70 2.54
C LEU A 48 -15.00 -5.92 2.41
N THR A 49 -16.03 -6.57 1.87
CA THR A 49 -17.39 -6.04 1.95
C THR A 49 -17.90 -6.15 3.38
N PRO A 50 -19.01 -5.44 3.73
CA PRO A 50 -19.64 -5.62 5.04
C PRO A 50 -20.03 -7.09 5.34
N GLN A 51 -20.24 -7.90 4.30
CA GLN A 51 -20.58 -9.33 4.43
C GLN A 51 -19.32 -10.22 4.54
N GLY A 52 -18.13 -9.62 4.57
CA GLY A 52 -16.87 -10.35 4.70
C GLY A 52 -16.32 -10.92 3.40
N LYS A 53 -16.81 -10.45 2.25
CA LYS A 53 -16.30 -10.91 0.95
C LYS A 53 -15.11 -10.06 0.50
N PHE A 54 -14.16 -10.67 -0.15
CA PHE A 54 -12.98 -10.02 -0.70
C PHE A 54 -13.35 -8.98 -1.75
N LEU A 55 -12.79 -7.78 -1.63
CA LEU A 55 -12.90 -6.70 -2.62
C LEU A 55 -11.57 -6.44 -3.32
N SER A 56 -10.51 -6.27 -2.53
CA SER A 56 -9.20 -5.93 -3.04
C SER A 56 -8.14 -6.30 -2.00
N ASP A 57 -6.95 -6.62 -2.48
CA ASP A 57 -5.77 -6.69 -1.62
C ASP A 57 -4.78 -5.60 -2.03
N PHE A 58 -3.86 -5.29 -1.13
CA PHE A 58 -2.90 -4.23 -1.36
C PHE A 58 -1.75 -4.31 -0.35
N PHE A 59 -0.63 -3.72 -0.75
CA PHE A 59 0.44 -3.40 0.19
C PHE A 59 0.24 -1.99 0.71
N ILE A 60 0.63 -1.76 1.95
CA ILE A 60 0.60 -0.43 2.57
C ILE A 60 2.02 -0.08 2.99
N PHE A 61 2.50 1.04 2.48
CA PHE A 61 3.80 1.62 2.84
C PHE A 61 3.55 2.90 3.61
N LYS A 62 4.42 3.20 4.57
CA LYS A 62 4.36 4.46 5.30
C LYS A 62 5.55 5.32 4.91
N GLU A 63 5.27 6.55 4.48
CA GLU A 63 6.27 7.55 4.13
C GLU A 63 5.89 8.85 4.82
N ASP A 64 6.70 9.27 5.81
CA ASP A 64 6.42 10.42 6.66
C ASP A 64 5.02 10.29 7.31
N GLU A 65 4.11 11.22 7.04
CA GLU A 65 2.77 11.24 7.64
C GLU A 65 1.71 10.67 6.71
N LYS A 66 2.11 10.06 5.59
CA LYS A 66 1.14 9.50 4.64
C LYS A 66 1.34 8.01 4.44
N TYR A 67 0.28 7.38 3.99
CA TYR A 67 0.28 5.97 3.59
C TYR A 67 0.17 5.86 2.09
N LEU A 68 0.93 4.94 1.52
CA LEU A 68 0.90 4.63 0.11
C LEU A 68 0.36 3.21 -0.06
N LEU A 69 -0.70 3.06 -0.84
CA LEU A 69 -1.28 1.76 -1.13
C LEU A 69 -0.90 1.33 -2.54
N GLU A 70 -0.42 0.11 -2.66
CA GLU A 70 -0.13 -0.53 -3.93
C GLU A 70 -1.11 -1.68 -4.14
N THR A 71 -1.86 -1.64 -5.24
CA THR A 71 -2.80 -2.69 -5.61
C THR A 71 -2.64 -3.07 -7.07
N HIS A 72 -3.18 -4.22 -7.46
CA HIS A 72 -3.22 -4.61 -8.86
C HIS A 72 -4.21 -3.72 -9.62
N SER A 73 -3.87 -3.37 -10.85
CA SER A 73 -4.70 -2.50 -11.69
C SER A 73 -6.14 -3.01 -11.85
N PHE A 74 -6.34 -4.33 -11.79
CA PHE A 74 -7.67 -4.93 -11.85
C PHE A 74 -8.58 -4.47 -10.70
N PHE A 75 -8.01 -4.26 -9.52
CA PHE A 75 -8.78 -3.85 -8.34
C PHE A 75 -8.78 -2.35 -8.09
N TYR A 76 -7.95 -1.61 -8.80
CA TYR A 76 -7.66 -0.20 -8.48
C TYR A 76 -8.91 0.68 -8.44
N GLU A 77 -9.72 0.65 -9.49
CA GLU A 77 -10.91 1.50 -9.56
C GLU A 77 -11.93 1.16 -8.48
N LYS A 78 -12.09 -0.13 -8.22
CA LYS A 78 -13.00 -0.61 -7.17
C LYS A 78 -12.52 -0.17 -5.79
N LEU A 79 -11.21 -0.30 -5.52
CA LEU A 79 -10.61 0.13 -4.26
C LEU A 79 -10.78 1.64 -4.06
N LEU A 80 -10.42 2.43 -5.07
CA LEU A 80 -10.52 3.89 -5.01
C LEU A 80 -11.96 4.33 -4.74
N LYS A 81 -12.91 3.74 -5.44
CA LYS A 81 -14.33 4.06 -5.28
C LYS A 81 -14.81 3.75 -3.86
N LYS A 82 -14.43 2.60 -3.31
CA LYS A 82 -14.84 2.20 -1.96
C LYS A 82 -14.19 3.05 -0.89
N LEU A 83 -12.93 3.39 -1.03
CA LEU A 83 -12.26 4.28 -0.08
C LEU A 83 -12.92 5.65 -0.06
N ASN A 84 -13.24 6.19 -1.21
CA ASN A 84 -13.94 7.48 -1.29
C ASN A 84 -15.34 7.40 -0.68
N LEU A 85 -16.03 6.28 -0.86
CA LEU A 85 -17.34 6.08 -0.27
C LEU A 85 -17.28 6.02 1.26
N TYR A 86 -16.29 5.30 1.80
CA TYR A 86 -16.13 5.13 3.25
C TYR A 86 -15.50 6.34 3.94
N LYS A 87 -14.95 7.26 3.19
CA LYS A 87 -14.29 8.45 3.72
C LYS A 87 -15.24 9.32 4.58
N LEU A 88 -16.47 9.55 4.08
CA LEU A 88 -17.52 10.33 4.76
C LEU A 88 -16.95 11.61 5.40
N ARG A 89 -16.96 11.68 6.74
CA ARG A 89 -16.51 12.85 7.49
C ARG A 89 -15.06 12.76 7.95
N SER A 90 -14.36 11.68 7.60
CA SER A 90 -12.96 11.50 7.98
C SER A 90 -12.08 12.55 7.31
N LYS A 91 -11.16 13.13 8.06
CA LYS A 91 -10.20 14.10 7.54
C LYS A 91 -9.05 13.38 6.87
N VAL A 92 -9.33 12.81 5.73
CA VAL A 92 -8.35 12.11 4.90
C VAL A 92 -8.42 12.62 3.48
N ASN A 93 -7.27 12.63 2.82
CA ASN A 93 -7.15 13.02 1.43
C ASN A 93 -6.62 11.82 0.65
N ILE A 94 -7.42 11.35 -0.29
CA ILE A 94 -7.11 10.18 -1.11
C ILE A 94 -6.71 10.67 -2.49
N LYS A 95 -5.47 10.39 -2.90
CA LYS A 95 -4.91 10.85 -4.17
C LYS A 95 -4.40 9.69 -5.00
N GLU A 96 -4.65 9.77 -6.29
CA GLU A 96 -4.02 8.86 -7.24
C GLU A 96 -2.56 9.25 -7.46
N VAL A 97 -1.69 8.26 -7.53
CA VAL A 97 -0.25 8.47 -7.73
C VAL A 97 0.17 7.77 -9.02
N TYR A 98 0.67 8.53 -9.99
CA TYR A 98 0.91 8.03 -11.34
C TYR A 98 2.38 7.79 -11.67
N ASN A 99 3.30 8.35 -10.90
CA ASN A 99 4.73 8.37 -11.22
C ASN A 99 5.56 7.42 -10.36
N LEU A 100 4.94 6.39 -9.81
CA LEU A 100 5.62 5.37 -9.03
C LEU A 100 5.64 4.03 -9.75
N HIS A 101 6.72 3.30 -9.52
CA HIS A 101 6.89 1.94 -10.03
C HIS A 101 7.34 1.03 -8.89
N SER A 102 6.88 -0.20 -8.94
CA SER A 102 7.23 -1.23 -7.97
C SER A 102 8.07 -2.30 -8.63
N TYR A 103 9.10 -2.76 -7.93
CA TYR A 103 9.96 -3.84 -8.38
C TYR A 103 10.09 -4.89 -7.28
N SER A 104 9.94 -6.14 -7.67
CA SER A 104 10.31 -7.26 -6.80
C SER A 104 11.76 -7.61 -7.06
N VAL A 105 12.53 -7.78 -6.01
CA VAL A 105 13.97 -8.05 -6.10
C VAL A 105 14.24 -9.43 -5.51
N PHE A 106 14.94 -10.25 -6.26
CA PHE A 106 15.33 -11.61 -5.86
C PHE A 106 16.85 -11.68 -5.81
N GLY A 107 17.39 -12.21 -4.72
CA GLY A 107 18.84 -12.31 -4.48
C GLY A 107 19.29 -11.36 -3.39
N ASP A 108 20.63 -11.30 -3.21
CA ASP A 108 21.22 -10.42 -2.20
C ASP A 108 21.29 -8.99 -2.73
N LEU A 109 20.68 -8.07 -2.01
CA LEU A 109 20.70 -6.66 -2.36
C LEU A 109 21.24 -5.88 -1.17
N GLN A 110 22.27 -5.04 -1.41
CA GLN A 110 22.72 -4.09 -0.41
C GLN A 110 21.78 -2.90 -0.39
N LYS A 111 21.33 -2.59 0.84
CA LYS A 111 20.47 -1.43 1.06
C LYS A 111 21.31 -0.17 0.90
N ASP A 112 21.00 0.61 -0.12
CA ASP A 112 21.65 1.88 -0.39
C ASP A 112 20.85 3.02 0.22
N GLN A 113 21.54 4.15 0.52
CA GLN A 113 20.89 5.36 1.04
C GLN A 113 19.86 5.94 0.06
N ASP A 114 20.05 5.71 -1.23
CA ASP A 114 19.14 6.17 -2.27
C ASP A 114 17.94 5.24 -2.49
N THR A 115 17.90 4.12 -1.79
CA THR A 115 16.77 3.18 -1.86
C THR A 115 15.62 3.72 -1.00
N LEU A 116 14.59 4.20 -1.66
CA LEU A 116 13.46 4.85 -0.98
C LEU A 116 12.64 3.89 -0.14
N ILE A 117 12.33 2.71 -0.67
CA ILE A 117 11.57 1.70 0.06
C ILE A 117 12.22 0.34 -0.22
N PHE A 118 12.72 -0.28 0.84
CA PHE A 118 13.30 -1.61 0.77
C PHE A 118 12.75 -2.43 1.94
N ASN A 119 11.85 -3.33 1.65
CA ASN A 119 11.16 -4.14 2.63
C ASN A 119 11.11 -5.60 2.19
N ILE A 120 11.00 -6.49 3.17
CA ILE A 120 10.76 -7.91 2.91
C ILE A 120 9.26 -8.09 2.71
N ASP A 121 8.89 -8.75 1.60
CA ASP A 121 7.49 -9.01 1.27
C ASP A 121 6.85 -9.84 2.39
N PRO A 122 5.78 -9.33 3.01
CA PRO A 122 5.13 -10.00 4.13
C PRO A 122 4.19 -11.15 3.73
N ARG A 123 4.06 -11.44 2.44
CA ARG A 123 3.20 -12.52 1.96
C ARG A 123 3.77 -13.89 2.17
#